data_b40ef008a7a06ff23ce35555597c1440
#
_entry.id   b40ef008a7a06ff23ce35555597c1440
#
_cell.length_a   1.000
_cell.length_b   1.000
_cell.length_c   1.000
_cell.angle_alpha   90.00
_cell.angle_beta   90.00
_cell.angle_gamma   90.00
#
_symmetry.space_group_name_H-M   'P 1'
#
loop_
_entity.id
_entity.type
_entity.pdbx_description
1 polymer ?
#
loop_
_entity_poly.entity_id
_entity_poly.type
_entity_poly.pdbx_seq_one_letter_code
_entity_poly.pdbx_strand_id
1 'polypeptide(L)'
;MSNSSISGSGIYGSDAKVKAYTIGYDFKHNSDEQLTAADAKKTRDFSGLAFTYTKGSSSMNGYQVSDALQVAGGRSDIRGGALTAYHTHTSQSGSYADYVLRYSSYDNDFKLDGVNGSAKSHGLQASAEYGCCLENDHGLFVTPNAQFTLGRLYNKAFTTSNGVHVASDHLNSAILSMGVDIGQNIGEQSQVYAKVRYNTELGDSVSAAFCQGNDSTFRSGDSNGSWWEYGLGFDLKAGHASHLFMDAERAGGSGFSKDWSWRIGARFDF
;
A
#
# COMPACT_ATOMS: atom_id res chain seq x y z
N MET A 1 7.80 9.75 -1.44
CA MET A 1 8.64 8.93 -0.53
C MET A 1 7.76 8.47 0.60
N SER A 2 7.64 7.19 0.84
CA SER A 2 6.92 6.70 2.00
C SER A 2 7.91 6.13 3.02
N ASN A 3 7.83 6.56 4.27
CA ASN A 3 8.46 5.90 5.40
C ASN A 3 7.35 5.18 6.16
N SER A 4 7.46 3.88 6.33
CA SER A 4 6.54 3.12 7.16
C SER A 4 7.34 2.34 8.19
N SER A 5 6.94 2.42 9.45
CA SER A 5 7.37 1.48 10.47
C SER A 5 6.22 0.50 10.69
N ILE A 6 6.53 -0.78 10.64
CA ILE A 6 5.59 -1.85 10.95
C ILE A 6 6.03 -2.40 12.30
N SER A 7 5.26 -2.18 13.34
CA SER A 7 5.44 -2.84 14.62
C SER A 7 4.34 -3.89 14.78
N GLY A 8 4.72 -5.15 14.76
CA GLY A 8 3.80 -6.24 15.12
C GLY A 8 3.82 -6.47 16.63
N SER A 9 2.67 -6.82 17.22
CA SER A 9 2.54 -7.25 18.62
C SER A 9 3.11 -8.65 18.88
N GLY A 10 4.18 -9.02 18.20
CA GLY A 10 4.90 -10.27 18.38
C GLY A 10 6.16 -10.08 19.23
N ILE A 11 6.78 -11.19 19.61
CA ILE A 11 8.08 -11.24 20.30
C ILE A 11 9.18 -10.49 19.52
N TYR A 12 8.93 -10.11 18.27
CA TYR A 12 9.85 -9.48 17.36
C TYR A 12 9.33 -8.10 16.94
N GLY A 13 9.89 -7.03 17.49
CA GLY A 13 9.72 -5.68 16.95
C GLY A 13 10.58 -5.53 15.69
N SER A 14 9.99 -5.06 14.60
CA SER A 14 10.74 -4.70 13.39
C SER A 14 10.38 -3.29 12.95
N ASP A 15 11.42 -2.49 12.68
CA ASP A 15 11.27 -1.18 12.06
C ASP A 15 11.55 -1.30 10.57
N ALA A 16 10.63 -0.84 9.74
CA ALA A 16 10.79 -0.88 8.30
C ALA A 16 10.74 0.53 7.69
N LYS A 17 11.61 0.76 6.72
CA LYS A 17 11.63 1.99 5.91
C LYS A 17 11.52 1.60 4.45
N VAL A 18 10.49 2.09 3.78
CA VAL A 18 10.22 1.76 2.38
C VAL A 18 10.15 3.04 1.56
N LYS A 19 10.76 3.02 0.36
CA LYS A 19 10.69 4.07 -0.65
C LYS A 19 10.15 3.45 -1.92
N ALA A 20 9.18 4.13 -2.55
CA ALA A 20 8.61 3.72 -3.82
C ALA A 20 8.66 4.89 -4.80
N TYR A 21 8.96 4.58 -6.06
CA TYR A 21 8.99 5.52 -7.17
C TYR A 21 8.04 5.00 -8.23
N THR A 22 7.02 5.79 -8.55
CA THR A 22 5.99 5.40 -9.52
C THR A 22 5.98 6.36 -10.69
N ILE A 23 5.88 5.80 -11.88
CA ILE A 23 5.58 6.51 -13.12
C ILE A 23 4.37 5.83 -13.77
N GLY A 24 3.44 6.60 -14.30
CA GLY A 24 2.22 6.08 -14.92
C GLY A 24 1.81 6.92 -16.11
N TYR A 25 0.90 6.35 -16.88
CA TYR A 25 0.28 6.98 -18.03
C TYR A 25 -1.22 6.68 -18.04
N ASP A 26 -2.02 7.76 -18.20
CA ASP A 26 -3.47 7.71 -18.30
C ASP A 26 -3.90 7.70 -19.76
N PHE A 27 -4.71 6.70 -20.14
CA PHE A 27 -5.38 6.66 -21.43
C PHE A 27 -6.69 7.43 -21.31
N LYS A 28 -6.83 8.54 -22.01
CA LYS A 28 -8.11 9.29 -22.02
C LYS A 28 -9.14 8.54 -22.86
N HIS A 29 -10.29 8.23 -22.27
CA HIS A 29 -11.36 7.53 -22.98
C HIS A 29 -12.45 8.42 -23.55
N ASN A 30 -12.47 9.72 -23.29
CA ASN A 30 -13.35 10.67 -23.97
C ASN A 30 -12.51 11.82 -24.50
N SER A 31 -12.02 11.65 -25.71
CA SER A 31 -11.50 12.70 -26.56
C SER A 31 -12.67 13.49 -27.14
N ASP A 32 -12.48 14.77 -27.29
CA ASP A 32 -13.22 15.75 -28.08
C ASP A 32 -14.24 16.59 -27.31
N GLU A 33 -13.76 17.37 -26.28
CA GLU A 33 -14.30 18.73 -26.12
C GLU A 33 -13.34 19.53 -25.21
N GLN A 34 -13.00 20.73 -25.61
CA GLN A 34 -12.32 21.72 -24.75
C GLN A 34 -13.12 21.86 -23.44
N LEU A 35 -12.46 21.51 -22.33
CA LEU A 35 -13.08 21.51 -21.00
C LEU A 35 -13.47 22.93 -20.60
N THR A 36 -14.76 23.22 -20.63
CA THR A 36 -15.34 24.41 -20.02
C THR A 36 -15.73 24.11 -18.58
N ALA A 37 -15.91 25.12 -17.73
CA ALA A 37 -16.36 24.96 -16.34
C ALA A 37 -17.68 24.16 -16.22
N ALA A 38 -18.53 24.14 -17.27
CA ALA A 38 -19.73 23.31 -17.37
C ALA A 38 -19.42 21.81 -17.51
N ASP A 39 -18.22 21.45 -17.96
CA ASP A 39 -17.80 20.05 -18.19
C ASP A 39 -17.32 19.36 -16.91
N ALA A 40 -17.16 20.09 -15.81
CA ALA A 40 -16.79 19.53 -14.50
C ALA A 40 -17.81 18.51 -13.97
N LYS A 41 -19.04 18.53 -14.48
CA LYS A 41 -20.14 17.63 -14.12
C LYS A 41 -20.41 16.52 -15.15
N LYS A 42 -19.52 16.25 -16.09
CA LYS A 42 -19.68 15.15 -17.04
C LYS A 42 -19.10 13.84 -16.47
N THR A 43 -19.71 12.74 -16.87
CA THR A 43 -19.15 11.40 -16.63
C THR A 43 -17.79 11.27 -17.28
N ARG A 44 -16.80 10.79 -16.54
CA ARG A 44 -15.42 10.61 -17.03
C ARG A 44 -14.94 9.21 -16.73
N ASP A 45 -14.29 8.62 -17.71
CA ASP A 45 -13.62 7.32 -17.62
C ASP A 45 -12.12 7.52 -17.83
N PHE A 46 -11.33 6.99 -16.92
CA PHE A 46 -9.89 6.97 -17.02
C PHE A 46 -9.41 5.54 -16.89
N SER A 47 -8.52 5.13 -17.76
CA SER A 47 -7.75 3.89 -17.57
C SER A 47 -6.29 4.22 -17.67
N GLY A 48 -5.46 3.50 -16.96
CA GLY A 48 -4.03 3.76 -17.03
C GLY A 48 -3.20 2.57 -16.61
N LEU A 49 -1.91 2.71 -16.87
CA LEU A 49 -0.87 1.79 -16.43
C LEU A 49 0.17 2.55 -15.63
N ALA A 50 0.66 1.94 -14.56
CA ALA A 50 1.74 2.50 -13.76
C ALA A 50 2.79 1.43 -13.45
N PHE A 51 4.04 1.82 -13.46
CA PHE A 51 5.16 1.03 -12.97
C PHE A 51 5.68 1.63 -11.68
N THR A 52 5.88 0.79 -10.68
CA THR A 52 6.43 1.19 -9.37
C THR A 52 7.71 0.42 -9.10
N TYR A 53 8.81 1.11 -8.81
CA TYR A 53 10.02 0.53 -8.24
C TYR A 53 10.02 0.77 -6.73
N THR A 54 10.29 -0.29 -5.95
CA THR A 54 10.28 -0.27 -4.49
C THR A 54 11.65 -0.68 -3.96
N LYS A 55 12.14 0.05 -2.96
CA LYS A 55 13.32 -0.29 -2.17
C LYS A 55 13.03 -0.01 -0.71
N GLY A 56 13.36 -0.97 0.16
CA GLY A 56 13.16 -0.82 1.59
C GLY A 56 14.23 -1.55 2.39
N SER A 57 14.29 -1.24 3.67
CA SER A 57 15.08 -1.96 4.64
C SER A 57 14.28 -2.10 5.93
N SER A 58 14.45 -3.23 6.61
CA SER A 58 13.94 -3.42 7.96
C SER A 58 15.05 -3.88 8.89
N SER A 59 14.93 -3.51 10.15
CA SER A 59 15.75 -4.01 11.23
C SER A 59 14.88 -4.74 12.23
N MET A 60 15.30 -5.91 12.64
CA MET A 60 14.66 -6.68 13.71
C MET A 60 15.55 -6.59 14.95
N ASN A 61 14.97 -6.20 16.08
CA ASN A 61 15.70 -6.17 17.34
C ASN A 61 15.95 -7.60 17.84
N GLY A 62 17.13 -7.85 18.36
CA GLY A 62 17.42 -9.07 19.08
C GLY A 62 16.56 -9.19 20.35
N TYR A 63 16.29 -10.39 20.78
CA TYR A 63 15.52 -10.65 22.00
C TYR A 63 16.18 -11.71 22.86
N GLN A 64 15.93 -11.63 24.15
CA GLN A 64 16.42 -12.60 25.11
C GLN A 64 15.39 -13.72 25.29
N VAL A 65 15.80 -14.96 25.04
CA VAL A 65 14.94 -16.15 25.18
C VAL A 65 15.04 -16.68 26.62
N SER A 66 16.25 -16.63 27.20
CA SER A 66 16.53 -17.00 28.58
C SER A 66 17.83 -16.32 29.02
N ASP A 67 18.19 -16.43 30.31
CA ASP A 67 19.44 -15.85 30.82
C ASP A 67 20.69 -16.32 30.06
N ALA A 68 20.61 -17.46 29.41
CA ALA A 68 21.74 -18.07 28.67
C ALA A 68 21.59 -17.96 27.14
N LEU A 69 20.44 -17.56 26.61
CA LEU A 69 20.19 -17.54 25.17
C LEU A 69 19.62 -16.19 24.71
N GLN A 70 20.44 -15.47 23.99
CA GLN A 70 20.08 -14.23 23.31
C GLN A 70 20.08 -14.46 21.79
N VAL A 71 19.00 -14.10 21.11
CA VAL A 71 18.97 -14.06 19.64
C VAL A 71 19.37 -12.66 19.21
N ALA A 72 20.43 -12.57 18.42
CA ALA A 72 20.88 -11.30 17.88
C ALA A 72 19.85 -10.72 16.90
N GLY A 73 19.82 -9.42 16.80
CA GLY A 73 19.02 -8.72 15.82
C GLY A 73 19.46 -8.99 14.38
N GLY A 74 18.64 -8.60 13.44
CA GLY A 74 18.89 -8.79 12.03
C GLY A 74 18.49 -7.62 11.17
N ARG A 75 18.86 -7.70 9.91
CA ARG A 75 18.50 -6.74 8.88
C ARG A 75 17.96 -7.45 7.66
N SER A 76 16.97 -6.82 7.03
CA SER A 76 16.43 -7.25 5.76
C SER A 76 16.40 -6.07 4.80
N ASP A 77 16.80 -6.29 3.55
CA ASP A 77 16.74 -5.31 2.47
C ASP A 77 15.82 -5.87 1.37
N ILE A 78 14.75 -5.13 1.07
CA ILE A 78 13.76 -5.48 0.04
C ILE A 78 13.91 -4.58 -1.17
N ARG A 79 13.79 -5.16 -2.36
CA ARG A 79 13.75 -4.43 -3.64
C ARG A 79 12.82 -5.15 -4.59
N GLY A 80 12.17 -4.40 -5.46
CA GLY A 80 11.28 -5.01 -6.43
C GLY A 80 10.56 -4.01 -7.28
N GLY A 81 9.63 -4.51 -8.07
CA GLY A 81 8.80 -3.72 -8.95
C GLY A 81 7.37 -4.21 -8.99
N ALA A 82 6.48 -3.32 -9.41
CA ALA A 82 5.08 -3.66 -9.63
C ALA A 82 4.57 -2.99 -10.90
N LEU A 83 3.72 -3.71 -11.62
CA LEU A 83 2.91 -3.19 -12.71
C LEU A 83 1.47 -3.09 -12.23
N THR A 84 0.86 -1.93 -12.42
CA THR A 84 -0.50 -1.63 -12.00
C THR A 84 -1.31 -1.20 -13.20
N ALA A 85 -2.47 -1.82 -13.40
CA ALA A 85 -3.52 -1.35 -14.29
C ALA A 85 -4.66 -0.80 -13.43
N TYR A 86 -5.25 0.30 -13.85
CA TYR A 86 -6.38 0.90 -13.14
C TYR A 86 -7.43 1.46 -14.09
N HIS A 87 -8.64 1.55 -13.58
CA HIS A 87 -9.78 2.14 -14.26
C HIS A 87 -10.62 2.90 -13.23
N THR A 88 -10.88 4.18 -13.51
CA THR A 88 -11.72 5.05 -12.70
C THR A 88 -12.91 5.51 -13.52
N HIS A 89 -14.08 5.29 -13.00
CA HIS A 89 -15.35 5.83 -13.51
C HIS A 89 -15.87 6.92 -12.55
N THR A 90 -16.11 8.12 -13.07
CA THR A 90 -16.69 9.22 -12.27
C THR A 90 -18.00 9.65 -12.90
N SER A 91 -19.07 9.68 -12.11
CA SER A 91 -20.41 10.09 -12.58
C SER A 91 -20.67 11.59 -12.37
N GLN A 92 -21.68 12.12 -13.07
CA GLN A 92 -22.13 13.50 -12.91
C GLN A 92 -22.65 13.81 -11.50
N SER A 93 -23.09 12.80 -10.75
CA SER A 93 -23.59 12.96 -9.38
C SER A 93 -22.47 13.07 -8.33
N GLY A 94 -21.19 13.03 -8.75
CA GLY A 94 -20.06 13.03 -7.86
C GLY A 94 -19.69 11.65 -7.31
N SER A 95 -20.40 10.58 -7.70
CA SER A 95 -19.98 9.23 -7.34
C SER A 95 -18.85 8.75 -8.25
N TYR A 96 -17.96 7.92 -7.70
CA TYR A 96 -16.89 7.28 -8.47
C TYR A 96 -16.75 5.81 -8.11
N ALA A 97 -16.18 5.05 -9.04
CA ALA A 97 -15.76 3.68 -8.84
C ALA A 97 -14.35 3.50 -9.38
N ASP A 98 -13.47 2.97 -8.55
CA ASP A 98 -12.06 2.74 -8.85
C ASP A 98 -11.75 1.25 -8.84
N TYR A 99 -11.11 0.75 -9.89
CA TYR A 99 -10.69 -0.64 -10.03
C TYR A 99 -9.19 -0.69 -10.26
N VAL A 100 -8.48 -1.48 -9.49
CA VAL A 100 -7.03 -1.63 -9.59
C VAL A 100 -6.65 -3.10 -9.65
N LEU A 101 -5.77 -3.44 -10.60
CA LEU A 101 -5.11 -4.73 -10.68
C LEU A 101 -3.60 -4.50 -10.65
N ARG A 102 -2.91 -5.20 -9.74
CA ARG A 102 -1.48 -5.03 -9.53
C ARG A 102 -0.77 -6.38 -9.48
N TYR A 103 0.29 -6.51 -10.28
CA TYR A 103 1.26 -7.58 -10.16
C TYR A 103 2.57 -7.03 -9.62
N SER A 104 3.19 -7.73 -8.67
CA SER A 104 4.44 -7.32 -8.05
C SER A 104 5.44 -8.47 -7.95
N SER A 105 6.73 -8.13 -7.94
CA SER A 105 7.83 -9.06 -7.71
C SER A 105 8.85 -8.42 -6.81
N TYR A 106 9.26 -9.12 -5.76
CA TYR A 106 10.19 -8.63 -4.75
C TYR A 106 11.27 -9.66 -4.46
N ASP A 107 12.50 -9.16 -4.29
CA ASP A 107 13.64 -9.86 -3.70
C ASP A 107 13.85 -9.30 -2.28
N ASN A 108 13.99 -10.17 -1.32
CA ASN A 108 14.24 -9.84 0.08
C ASN A 108 15.51 -10.55 0.56
N ASP A 109 16.59 -9.79 0.69
CA ASP A 109 17.87 -10.27 1.20
C ASP A 109 17.93 -9.99 2.70
N PHE A 110 18.19 -11.01 3.51
CA PHE A 110 18.24 -10.85 4.96
C PHE A 110 19.53 -11.43 5.56
N LYS A 111 19.90 -10.85 6.67
CA LYS A 111 20.98 -11.31 7.51
C LYS A 111 20.50 -11.28 8.96
N LEU A 112 20.49 -12.43 9.59
CA LEU A 112 20.04 -12.63 10.96
C LEU A 112 21.09 -13.49 11.69
N ASP A 113 21.72 -12.94 12.73
CA ASP A 113 22.71 -13.62 13.54
C ASP A 113 23.81 -14.35 12.74
N GLY A 114 24.35 -13.66 11.74
CA GLY A 114 25.37 -14.23 10.86
C GLY A 114 24.85 -15.15 9.76
N VAL A 115 23.59 -15.57 9.80
CA VAL A 115 22.92 -16.36 8.76
C VAL A 115 22.38 -15.43 7.68
N ASN A 116 22.69 -15.73 6.42
CA ASN A 116 22.21 -14.99 5.27
C ASN A 116 21.15 -15.81 4.51
N GLY A 117 20.20 -15.13 3.89
CA GLY A 117 19.24 -15.76 3.00
C GLY A 117 18.67 -14.74 2.02
N SER A 118 18.10 -15.25 0.93
CA SER A 118 17.40 -14.45 -0.07
C SER A 118 16.08 -15.12 -0.40
N ALA A 119 14.99 -14.39 -0.18
CA ALA A 119 13.64 -14.83 -0.45
C ALA A 119 13.07 -14.06 -1.64
N LYS A 120 12.38 -14.76 -2.55
CA LYS A 120 11.69 -14.16 -3.69
C LYS A 120 10.19 -14.32 -3.54
N SER A 121 9.46 -13.24 -3.78
CA SER A 121 8.01 -13.23 -3.70
C SER A 121 7.38 -12.58 -4.92
N HIS A 122 6.21 -13.09 -5.31
CA HIS A 122 5.39 -12.51 -6.36
C HIS A 122 3.99 -12.28 -5.81
N GLY A 123 3.42 -11.11 -6.08
CA GLY A 123 2.09 -10.74 -5.58
C GLY A 123 1.13 -10.42 -6.70
N LEU A 124 -0.11 -10.84 -6.53
CA LEU A 124 -1.25 -10.38 -7.33
C LEU A 124 -2.25 -9.72 -6.40
N GLN A 125 -2.72 -8.53 -6.73
CA GLN A 125 -3.67 -7.77 -5.95
C GLN A 125 -4.75 -7.20 -6.87
N ALA A 126 -5.99 -7.24 -6.42
CA ALA A 126 -7.11 -6.56 -7.06
C ALA A 126 -7.86 -5.75 -6.00
N SER A 127 -8.29 -4.54 -6.34
CA SER A 127 -9.14 -3.73 -5.46
C SER A 127 -10.25 -3.06 -6.24
N ALA A 128 -11.36 -2.81 -5.54
CA ALA A 128 -12.46 -2.00 -6.00
C ALA A 128 -12.84 -1.02 -4.89
N GLU A 129 -12.92 0.27 -5.22
CA GLU A 129 -13.37 1.34 -4.33
C GLU A 129 -14.59 2.01 -4.93
N TYR A 130 -15.54 2.38 -4.09
CA TYR A 130 -16.67 3.22 -4.44
C TYR A 130 -16.78 4.36 -3.45
N GLY A 131 -17.03 5.57 -3.96
CA GLY A 131 -17.26 6.76 -3.15
C GLY A 131 -18.25 7.72 -3.80
N CYS A 132 -18.72 8.68 -3.00
CA CYS A 132 -19.63 9.70 -3.44
C CYS A 132 -19.21 11.06 -2.87
N CYS A 133 -18.80 11.98 -3.73
CA CYS A 133 -18.44 13.34 -3.33
C CYS A 133 -19.71 14.19 -3.18
N LEU A 134 -19.97 14.64 -1.97
CA LEU A 134 -21.05 15.56 -1.62
C LEU A 134 -20.43 16.94 -1.40
N GLU A 135 -20.66 17.86 -2.31
CA GLU A 135 -20.08 19.20 -2.30
C GLU A 135 -21.18 20.26 -2.15
N ASN A 136 -20.90 21.30 -1.37
CA ASN A 136 -21.77 22.46 -1.24
C ASN A 136 -21.32 23.62 -2.16
N ASP A 137 -22.16 24.67 -2.26
CA ASP A 137 -21.92 25.84 -3.11
C ASP A 137 -20.64 26.63 -2.72
N HIS A 138 -20.08 26.40 -1.55
CA HIS A 138 -18.85 27.04 -1.08
C HIS A 138 -17.60 26.18 -1.32
N GLY A 139 -17.75 25.03 -2.00
CA GLY A 139 -16.63 24.12 -2.30
C GLY A 139 -16.19 23.25 -1.13
N LEU A 140 -16.92 23.23 -0.01
CA LEU A 140 -16.70 22.24 1.05
C LEU A 140 -17.28 20.91 0.58
N PHE A 141 -16.48 19.84 0.64
CA PHE A 141 -16.92 18.52 0.25
C PHE A 141 -16.70 17.47 1.35
N VAL A 142 -17.54 16.44 1.30
CA VAL A 142 -17.43 15.22 2.10
C VAL A 142 -17.58 14.02 1.18
N THR A 143 -16.63 13.12 1.20
CA THR A 143 -16.61 11.93 0.32
C THR A 143 -16.53 10.65 1.16
N PRO A 144 -17.69 10.08 1.58
CA PRO A 144 -17.70 8.73 2.10
C PRO A 144 -17.25 7.74 1.02
N ASN A 145 -16.45 6.75 1.42
CA ASN A 145 -15.94 5.75 0.51
C ASN A 145 -15.83 4.37 1.19
N ALA A 146 -15.86 3.32 0.38
CA ALA A 146 -15.61 1.95 0.79
C ALA A 146 -14.77 1.26 -0.26
N GLN A 147 -13.78 0.48 0.19
CA GLN A 147 -12.86 -0.27 -0.67
C GLN A 147 -12.77 -1.72 -0.21
N PHE A 148 -12.71 -2.62 -1.18
CA PHE A 148 -12.41 -4.02 -0.95
C PHE A 148 -11.15 -4.39 -1.75
N THR A 149 -10.18 -4.99 -1.07
CA THR A 149 -8.91 -5.39 -1.66
C THR A 149 -8.67 -6.86 -1.42
N LEU A 150 -8.37 -7.60 -2.49
CA LEU A 150 -7.93 -8.99 -2.45
C LEU A 150 -6.46 -9.06 -2.87
N GLY A 151 -5.67 -9.82 -2.14
CA GLY A 151 -4.25 -10.03 -2.43
C GLY A 151 -3.83 -11.48 -2.25
N ARG A 152 -2.88 -11.92 -3.07
CA ARG A 152 -2.19 -13.18 -2.88
C ARG A 152 -0.69 -13.00 -3.12
N LEU A 153 0.10 -13.38 -2.13
CA LEU A 153 1.56 -13.36 -2.21
C LEU A 153 2.08 -14.80 -2.28
N TYR A 154 2.84 -15.06 -3.33
CA TYR A 154 3.51 -16.33 -3.57
C TYR A 154 4.96 -16.21 -3.14
N ASN A 155 5.36 -16.99 -2.16
CA ASN A 155 6.73 -17.04 -1.68
C ASN A 155 7.45 -18.25 -2.28
N LYS A 156 8.65 -18.05 -2.83
CA LYS A 156 9.49 -19.15 -3.27
C LYS A 156 10.27 -19.70 -2.08
N ALA A 157 10.35 -21.02 -1.99
CA ALA A 157 11.22 -21.68 -1.02
C ALA A 157 12.68 -21.30 -1.29
N PHE A 158 13.48 -21.19 -0.24
CA PHE A 158 14.90 -20.88 -0.30
C PHE A 158 15.69 -21.62 0.77
N THR A 159 17.02 -21.60 0.64
CA THR A 159 17.90 -22.19 1.64
C THR A 159 18.84 -21.12 2.17
N THR A 160 18.97 -21.05 3.47
CA THR A 160 19.86 -20.13 4.18
C THR A 160 21.31 -20.56 4.11
N SER A 161 22.25 -19.67 4.43
CA SER A 161 23.69 -19.96 4.40
C SER A 161 24.15 -21.06 5.35
N ASN A 162 23.40 -21.35 6.41
CA ASN A 162 23.64 -22.44 7.35
C ASN A 162 22.85 -23.73 7.00
N GLY A 163 22.26 -23.81 5.80
CA GLY A 163 21.62 -25.02 5.28
C GLY A 163 20.20 -25.26 5.72
N VAL A 164 19.52 -24.28 6.36
CA VAL A 164 18.10 -24.39 6.67
C VAL A 164 17.26 -24.14 5.42
N HIS A 165 16.44 -25.10 5.02
CA HIS A 165 15.47 -24.93 3.96
C HIS A 165 14.19 -24.32 4.51
N VAL A 166 13.73 -23.20 3.91
CA VAL A 166 12.54 -22.47 4.31
C VAL A 166 11.50 -22.52 3.20
N ALA A 167 10.34 -23.05 3.51
CA ALA A 167 9.17 -23.05 2.63
C ALA A 167 7.99 -22.43 3.37
N SER A 168 7.35 -21.43 2.80
CA SER A 168 6.16 -20.80 3.36
C SER A 168 4.96 -20.96 2.46
N ASP A 169 3.79 -21.06 3.05
CA ASP A 169 2.53 -21.03 2.35
C ASP A 169 2.33 -19.68 1.64
N HIS A 170 1.39 -19.66 0.73
CA HIS A 170 0.95 -18.42 0.09
C HIS A 170 0.15 -17.60 1.09
N LEU A 171 0.42 -16.30 1.15
CA LEU A 171 -0.37 -15.37 1.95
C LEU A 171 -1.57 -14.90 1.13
N ASN A 172 -2.76 -15.18 1.60
CA ASN A 172 -4.00 -14.58 1.09
C ASN A 172 -4.41 -13.44 2.02
N SER A 173 -4.81 -12.32 1.44
CA SER A 173 -5.23 -11.12 2.14
C SER A 173 -6.55 -10.64 1.56
N ALA A 174 -7.50 -10.30 2.41
CA ALA A 174 -8.75 -9.66 2.06
C ALA A 174 -8.98 -8.49 3.01
N ILE A 175 -8.91 -7.25 2.50
CA ILE A 175 -9.04 -6.05 3.31
C ILE A 175 -10.32 -5.33 2.92
N LEU A 176 -11.17 -5.08 3.92
CA LEU A 176 -12.30 -4.16 3.81
C LEU A 176 -11.92 -2.83 4.46
N SER A 177 -12.10 -1.75 3.72
CA SER A 177 -11.82 -0.39 4.17
C SER A 177 -13.07 0.46 4.05
N MET A 178 -13.35 1.28 5.05
CA MET A 178 -14.43 2.27 5.03
C MET A 178 -13.86 3.60 5.51
N GLY A 179 -14.17 4.68 4.80
CA GLY A 179 -13.57 5.97 5.10
C GLY A 179 -14.43 7.16 4.73
N VAL A 180 -13.91 8.30 5.10
CA VAL A 180 -14.46 9.60 4.73
C VAL A 180 -13.30 10.57 4.48
N ASP A 181 -13.38 11.28 3.37
CA ASP A 181 -12.52 12.41 3.07
C ASP A 181 -13.34 13.69 3.22
N ILE A 182 -12.80 14.69 3.91
CA ILE A 182 -13.41 15.99 4.13
C ILE A 182 -12.43 17.04 3.66
N GLY A 183 -12.87 17.93 2.80
CA GLY A 183 -11.96 18.92 2.23
C GLY A 183 -12.65 20.15 1.69
N GLN A 184 -11.81 21.03 1.17
CA GLN A 184 -12.20 22.29 0.58
C GLN A 184 -11.57 22.43 -0.80
N ASN A 185 -12.40 22.74 -1.79
CA ASN A 185 -11.94 23.15 -3.11
C ASN A 185 -11.42 24.59 -3.05
N ILE A 186 -10.24 24.82 -3.60
CA ILE A 186 -9.56 26.11 -3.68
C ILE A 186 -9.49 26.51 -5.15
N GLY A 187 -10.47 27.34 -5.57
CA GLY A 187 -10.67 27.63 -6.98
C GLY A 187 -11.20 26.41 -7.75
N GLU A 188 -10.96 26.35 -9.06
CA GLU A 188 -11.61 25.38 -9.92
C GLU A 188 -10.93 24.00 -9.96
N GLN A 189 -9.64 23.92 -9.60
CA GLN A 189 -8.85 22.69 -9.83
C GLN A 189 -7.81 22.42 -8.75
N SER A 190 -8.01 22.97 -7.56
CA SER A 190 -7.14 22.70 -6.41
C SER A 190 -7.98 22.33 -5.21
N GLN A 191 -7.46 21.47 -4.36
CA GLN A 191 -8.15 21.04 -3.15
C GLN A 191 -7.18 20.73 -2.02
N VAL A 192 -7.67 20.87 -0.79
CA VAL A 192 -7.04 20.38 0.43
C VAL A 192 -8.03 19.49 1.15
N TYR A 193 -7.56 18.41 1.77
CA TYR A 193 -8.45 17.47 2.44
C TYR A 193 -7.78 16.76 3.62
N ALA A 194 -8.62 16.33 4.53
CA ALA A 194 -8.30 15.37 5.57
C ALA A 194 -9.06 14.07 5.29
N LYS A 195 -8.44 12.94 5.62
CA LYS A 195 -9.03 11.61 5.45
C LYS A 195 -8.92 10.78 6.71
N VAL A 196 -9.95 10.00 6.96
CA VAL A 196 -10.00 8.99 8.02
C VAL A 196 -10.56 7.72 7.42
N ARG A 197 -9.90 6.59 7.67
CA ARG A 197 -10.28 5.28 7.15
C ARG A 197 -10.13 4.22 8.23
N TYR A 198 -11.11 3.36 8.35
CA TYR A 198 -11.04 2.14 9.14
C TYR A 198 -10.83 0.95 8.22
N ASN A 199 -9.85 0.13 8.54
CA ASN A 199 -9.47 -1.03 7.76
C ASN A 199 -9.58 -2.28 8.64
N THR A 200 -10.05 -3.37 8.05
CA THR A 200 -10.03 -4.69 8.68
C THR A 200 -9.51 -5.72 7.69
N GLU A 201 -8.55 -6.51 8.13
CA GLU A 201 -8.01 -7.62 7.35
C GLU A 201 -8.68 -8.92 7.77
N LEU A 202 -9.19 -9.65 6.78
CA LEU A 202 -9.88 -10.93 6.86
C LEU A 202 -9.03 -12.03 6.20
N GLY A 203 -7.70 -11.93 6.33
CA GLY A 203 -6.74 -12.83 5.69
C GLY A 203 -6.61 -14.16 6.41
N ASP A 204 -5.89 -15.08 5.78
CA ASP A 204 -5.56 -16.38 6.37
C ASP A 204 -4.29 -16.27 7.24
N SER A 205 -4.10 -17.24 8.14
CA SER A 205 -2.83 -17.43 8.82
C SER A 205 -1.77 -17.94 7.82
N VAL A 206 -0.53 -17.47 7.98
CA VAL A 206 0.60 -17.92 7.17
C VAL A 206 1.44 -18.91 7.96
N SER A 207 1.76 -20.03 7.35
CA SER A 207 2.65 -21.04 7.92
C SER A 207 3.98 -21.08 7.15
N ALA A 208 5.06 -21.28 7.87
CA ALA A 208 6.37 -21.54 7.31
C ALA A 208 6.98 -22.80 7.93
N ALA A 209 7.55 -23.64 7.06
CA ALA A 209 8.30 -24.82 7.43
C ALA A 209 9.80 -24.50 7.35
N PHE A 210 10.53 -24.88 8.38
CA PHE A 210 11.99 -24.75 8.47
C PHE A 210 12.56 -26.15 8.63
N CYS A 211 13.34 -26.62 7.66
CA CYS A 211 13.91 -27.96 7.63
C CYS A 211 15.42 -27.91 7.55
N GLN A 212 16.11 -28.71 8.42
CA GLN A 212 17.55 -28.89 8.38
C GLN A 212 17.90 -30.36 8.69
N GLY A 213 18.40 -31.08 7.69
CA GLY A 213 18.61 -32.53 7.81
C GLY A 213 17.27 -33.26 8.05
N ASN A 214 17.19 -33.99 9.15
CA ASN A 214 15.99 -34.72 9.58
C ASN A 214 15.05 -33.89 10.50
N ASP A 215 15.47 -32.69 10.90
CA ASP A 215 14.72 -31.85 11.81
C ASP A 215 13.80 -30.90 11.02
N SER A 216 12.55 -30.75 11.47
CA SER A 216 11.61 -29.80 10.91
C SER A 216 10.83 -29.07 11.99
N THR A 217 10.62 -27.79 11.79
CA THR A 217 9.83 -26.92 12.67
C THR A 217 8.85 -26.12 11.84
N PHE A 218 7.63 -25.98 12.34
CA PHE A 218 6.59 -25.16 11.73
C PHE A 218 6.34 -23.92 12.58
N ARG A 219 6.11 -22.79 11.94
CA ARG A 219 5.68 -21.55 12.55
C ARG A 219 4.49 -20.99 11.77
N SER A 220 3.46 -20.57 12.48
CA SER A 220 2.31 -19.86 11.90
C SER A 220 2.18 -18.48 12.53
N GLY A 221 1.72 -17.52 11.73
CA GLY A 221 1.37 -16.17 12.16
C GLY A 221 -0.01 -15.82 11.62
N ASP A 222 -0.79 -15.12 12.41
CA ASP A 222 -2.08 -14.58 12.00
C ASP A 222 -1.88 -13.19 11.40
N SER A 223 -2.47 -12.94 10.24
CA SER A 223 -2.45 -11.64 9.59
C SER A 223 -3.72 -10.81 9.86
N ASN A 224 -4.71 -11.38 10.55
CA ASN A 224 -5.96 -10.70 10.87
C ASN A 224 -5.74 -9.52 11.81
N GLY A 225 -6.51 -8.45 11.59
CA GLY A 225 -6.45 -7.29 12.45
C GLY A 225 -7.18 -6.10 11.86
N SER A 226 -7.28 -5.06 12.68
CA SER A 226 -7.93 -3.82 12.27
C SER A 226 -7.07 -2.62 12.65
N TRP A 227 -7.15 -1.57 11.83
CA TRP A 227 -6.42 -0.34 12.09
C TRP A 227 -7.15 0.87 11.55
N TRP A 228 -6.87 2.00 12.18
CA TRP A 228 -7.27 3.31 11.70
C TRP A 228 -6.15 3.92 10.87
N GLU A 229 -6.53 4.59 9.80
CA GLU A 229 -5.65 5.41 8.98
C GLU A 229 -6.22 6.82 8.90
N TYR A 230 -5.35 7.80 9.07
CA TYR A 230 -5.71 9.21 8.99
C TYR A 230 -4.60 9.98 8.28
N GLY A 231 -5.00 10.99 7.56
CA GLY A 231 -4.04 11.76 6.76
C GLY A 231 -4.57 13.11 6.35
N LEU A 232 -3.66 13.87 5.79
CA LEU A 232 -3.90 15.17 5.16
C LEU A 232 -3.31 15.13 3.77
N GLY A 233 -3.97 15.80 2.84
CA GLY A 233 -3.47 15.90 1.48
C GLY A 233 -3.88 17.19 0.80
N PHE A 234 -3.22 17.44 -0.30
CA PHE A 234 -3.60 18.49 -1.24
C PHE A 234 -3.32 18.05 -2.68
N ASP A 235 -4.10 18.59 -3.59
CA ASP A 235 -3.86 18.57 -5.03
C ASP A 235 -3.96 20.02 -5.52
N LEU A 236 -2.89 20.56 -6.05
CA LEU A 236 -2.79 21.95 -6.45
C LEU A 236 -2.50 22.04 -7.95
N LYS A 237 -3.28 22.82 -8.66
CA LYS A 237 -2.97 23.20 -10.03
C LYS A 237 -1.73 24.10 -10.04
N ALA A 238 -0.66 23.63 -10.67
CA ALA A 238 0.64 24.30 -10.72
C ALA A 238 0.91 25.03 -12.05
N GLY A 239 -0.06 25.05 -12.98
CA GLY A 239 0.06 25.64 -14.29
C GLY A 239 -1.15 25.32 -15.17
N HIS A 240 -1.03 25.53 -16.49
CA HIS A 240 -2.13 25.25 -17.42
C HIS A 240 -2.44 23.75 -17.55
N ALA A 241 -1.42 22.90 -17.47
CA ALA A 241 -1.51 21.46 -17.71
C ALA A 241 -0.72 20.65 -16.68
N SER A 242 -0.59 21.13 -15.45
CA SER A 242 0.16 20.44 -14.41
C SER A 242 -0.48 20.57 -13.04
N HIS A 243 -0.41 19.49 -12.27
CA HIS A 243 -0.86 19.40 -10.88
C HIS A 243 0.26 18.87 -10.00
N LEU A 244 0.36 19.40 -8.79
CA LEU A 244 1.20 18.88 -7.73
C LEU A 244 0.32 18.33 -6.62
N PHE A 245 0.61 17.12 -6.18
CA PHE A 245 -0.13 16.52 -5.07
C PHE A 245 0.81 16.02 -3.98
N MET A 246 0.33 16.07 -2.75
CA MET A 246 1.00 15.50 -1.60
C MET A 246 -0.01 14.93 -0.63
N ASP A 247 0.33 13.78 -0.06
CA ASP A 247 -0.37 13.18 1.07
C ASP A 247 0.62 12.87 2.19
N ALA A 248 0.17 13.05 3.42
CA ALA A 248 0.82 12.58 4.62
C ALA A 248 -0.17 11.73 5.41
N GLU A 249 0.24 10.52 5.80
CA GLU A 249 -0.64 9.55 6.45
C GLU A 249 0.04 8.88 7.63
N ARG A 250 -0.77 8.48 8.59
CA ARG A 250 -0.40 7.64 9.72
C ARG A 250 -1.45 6.54 9.90
N ALA A 251 -1.03 5.38 10.39
CA ALA A 251 -1.94 4.30 10.73
C ALA A 251 -1.57 3.67 12.05
N GLY A 252 -2.57 3.15 12.77
CA GLY A 252 -2.36 2.43 14.02
C GLY A 252 -3.53 1.54 14.39
N GLY A 253 -3.22 0.34 14.87
CA GLY A 253 -4.20 -0.66 15.27
C GLY A 253 -3.56 -2.00 15.60
N SER A 254 -4.37 -3.05 15.73
CA SER A 254 -3.91 -4.40 16.08
C SER A 254 -3.28 -5.14 14.88
N GLY A 255 -3.73 -4.85 13.66
CA GLY A 255 -3.25 -5.55 12.46
C GLY A 255 -2.07 -4.86 11.79
N PHE A 256 -2.02 -3.54 11.89
CA PHE A 256 -1.01 -2.76 11.18
C PHE A 256 -0.75 -1.42 11.87
N SER A 257 0.51 -1.00 11.88
CA SER A 257 0.88 0.36 12.27
C SER A 257 1.87 0.97 11.28
N LYS A 258 1.70 2.25 11.04
CA LYS A 258 2.54 3.05 10.14
C LYS A 258 2.77 4.39 10.80
N ASP A 259 4.01 4.70 11.19
CA ASP A 259 4.30 5.96 11.86
C ASP A 259 4.02 7.15 10.97
N TRP A 260 4.60 7.15 9.78
CA TRP A 260 4.34 8.16 8.76
C TRP A 260 4.59 7.61 7.37
N SER A 261 3.73 7.97 6.43
CA SER A 261 4.01 7.84 5.01
C SER A 261 3.76 9.16 4.29
N TRP A 262 4.61 9.44 3.32
CA TRP A 262 4.52 10.63 2.49
C TRP A 262 4.45 10.21 1.04
N ARG A 263 3.50 10.75 0.31
CA ARG A 263 3.38 10.60 -1.13
C ARG A 263 3.42 11.99 -1.75
N ILE A 264 4.37 12.21 -2.64
CA ILE A 264 4.52 13.47 -3.37
C ILE A 264 4.61 13.12 -4.84
N GLY A 265 3.90 13.84 -5.69
CA GLY A 265 3.93 13.61 -7.12
C GLY A 265 3.49 14.81 -7.93
N ALA A 266 3.64 14.67 -9.24
CA ALA A 266 3.15 15.62 -10.24
C ALA A 266 2.42 14.86 -11.34
N ARG A 267 1.36 15.45 -11.87
CA ARG A 267 0.63 14.99 -13.04
C ARG A 267 0.74 16.07 -14.12
N PHE A 268 0.94 15.64 -15.35
CA PHE A 268 0.99 16.49 -16.52
C PHE A 268 -0.07 16.02 -17.53
N ASP A 269 -0.88 16.94 -18.00
CA ASP A 269 -1.88 16.70 -19.05
C ASP A 269 -1.26 17.12 -20.39
N PHE A 270 -1.31 16.23 -21.40
CA PHE A 270 -0.72 16.44 -22.73
C PHE A 270 -1.81 16.49 -23.80
#